data_383c0230bec29589ab165f3dcf3e1921
#
_entry.id   383c0230bec29589ab165f3dcf3e1921
#
_cell.length_a   1.000
_cell.length_b   1.000
_cell.length_c   1.000
_cell.angle_alpha   90.00
_cell.angle_beta   90.00
_cell.angle_gamma   90.00
#
_symmetry.space_group_name_H-M   'P 1'
#
loop_
_entity.id
_entity.type
_entity.pdbx_description
1 polymer ?
#
loop_
_entity_poly.entity_id
_entity_poly.type
_entity_poly.pdbx_seq_one_letter_code
_entity_poly.pdbx_strand_id
1 'polypeptide(L)'
;MADEYAWTIRGSQPRNEEERRKRKIFLGYLEALLEPVDMKSRFATSFWPHDLLPGDQRPPEGAGIEAMEQFRERINSACTTVRSATVTWIEDGAALSMLAGGADPRDLVGASMVVTYVHDRGPLVLPGSDRVYEPTGKDLVLNVSDAVRIDSDGMITDRWSGLSFAHLHWQLEQNATL
;
A
#
# COMPACT_ATOMS: atom_id res chain seq x y z
N MET A 1 24.44 3.46 4.53
CA MET A 1 23.79 4.64 3.95
C MET A 1 22.53 4.10 3.31
N ALA A 2 21.37 4.39 3.88
CA ALA A 2 20.11 4.09 3.22
C ALA A 2 20.04 5.01 1.99
N ASP A 3 20.03 4.42 0.80
CA ASP A 3 19.74 5.17 -0.41
C ASP A 3 18.36 5.78 -0.20
N GLU A 4 18.27 7.11 -0.20
CA GLU A 4 17.03 7.85 -0.12
C GLU A 4 16.13 7.37 -1.27
N TYR A 5 15.04 6.67 -0.93
CA TYR A 5 14.05 6.26 -1.92
C TYR A 5 13.43 7.51 -2.53
N ALA A 6 13.90 7.88 -3.70
CA ALA A 6 13.35 9.00 -4.45
C ALA A 6 12.01 8.56 -5.06
N TRP A 7 10.90 8.86 -4.38
CA TRP A 7 9.58 8.75 -4.99
C TRP A 7 9.47 9.67 -6.20
N THR A 8 9.19 9.11 -7.35
CA THR A 8 8.75 9.93 -8.49
C THR A 8 7.28 10.25 -8.33
N ILE A 9 6.97 11.48 -7.92
CA ILE A 9 5.59 11.94 -7.71
C ILE A 9 5.08 12.61 -8.98
N ARG A 10 3.91 12.17 -9.47
CA ARG A 10 3.24 12.68 -10.67
C ARG A 10 1.83 13.18 -10.33
N GLY A 11 1.33 14.11 -11.11
CA GLY A 11 0.01 14.71 -10.97
C GLY A 11 0.07 16.23 -10.73
N SER A 12 -1.10 16.86 -10.59
CA SER A 12 -1.20 18.30 -10.36
C SER A 12 -0.70 18.68 -8.96
N GLN A 13 -0.42 19.96 -8.78
CA GLN A 13 -0.19 20.53 -7.45
C GLN A 13 -1.48 20.47 -6.62
N PRO A 14 -1.39 20.33 -5.29
CA PRO A 14 -2.58 20.35 -4.44
C PRO A 14 -3.32 21.69 -4.58
N ARG A 15 -4.64 21.61 -4.72
CA ARG A 15 -5.53 22.76 -4.98
C ARG A 15 -5.68 23.69 -3.78
N ASN A 16 -5.47 23.16 -2.57
CA ASN A 16 -5.62 23.88 -1.32
C ASN A 16 -4.77 23.23 -0.21
N GLU A 17 -4.76 23.86 0.98
CA GLU A 17 -3.96 23.42 2.13
C GLU A 17 -4.44 22.07 2.68
N GLU A 18 -5.74 21.80 2.68
CA GLU A 18 -6.30 20.53 3.14
C GLU A 18 -5.84 19.36 2.24
N GLU A 19 -5.88 19.55 0.93
CA GLU A 19 -5.37 18.53 0.00
C GLU A 19 -3.87 18.32 0.17
N ARG A 20 -3.09 19.38 0.39
CA ARG A 20 -1.67 19.29 0.69
C ARG A 20 -1.41 18.49 1.94
N ARG A 21 -2.18 18.74 3.02
CA ARG A 21 -2.10 17.98 4.27
C ARG A 21 -2.39 16.50 4.05
N LYS A 22 -3.47 16.16 3.36
CA LYS A 22 -3.85 14.77 3.06
C LYS A 22 -2.78 14.04 2.25
N ARG A 23 -2.27 14.67 1.20
CA ARG A 23 -1.17 14.10 0.37
C ARG A 23 0.10 13.84 1.19
N LYS A 24 0.46 14.75 2.10
CA LYS A 24 1.61 14.55 3.00
C LYS A 24 1.40 13.36 3.94
N ILE A 25 0.20 13.19 4.51
CA ILE A 25 -0.13 12.04 5.36
C ILE A 25 -0.06 10.74 4.55
N PHE A 26 -0.61 10.74 3.33
CA PHE A 26 -0.56 9.58 2.44
C PHE A 26 0.89 9.19 2.07
N LEU A 27 1.77 10.14 1.78
CA LEU A 27 3.18 9.84 1.52
C LEU A 27 3.86 9.24 2.76
N GLY A 28 3.60 9.77 3.96
CA GLY A 28 4.09 9.19 5.20
C GLY A 28 3.58 7.76 5.47
N TYR A 29 2.37 7.42 5.01
CA TYR A 29 1.86 6.06 5.01
C TYR A 29 2.68 5.16 4.06
N LEU A 30 2.96 5.61 2.85
CA LEU A 30 3.76 4.85 1.89
C LEU A 30 5.19 4.60 2.40
N GLU A 31 5.80 5.60 3.02
CA GLU A 31 7.10 5.43 3.69
C GLU A 31 7.04 4.34 4.76
N ALA A 32 5.98 4.32 5.57
CA ALA A 32 5.79 3.31 6.61
C ALA A 32 5.59 1.88 6.06
N LEU A 33 5.15 1.71 4.83
CA LEU A 33 5.08 0.40 4.16
C LEU A 33 6.46 -0.10 3.71
N LEU A 34 7.37 0.80 3.37
CA LEU A 34 8.69 0.45 2.80
C LEU A 34 9.78 0.40 3.86
N GLU A 35 9.66 1.18 4.92
CA GLU A 35 10.66 1.31 5.97
C GLU A 35 10.15 0.71 7.30
N PRO A 36 11.05 0.26 8.19
CA PRO A 36 10.68 -0.26 9.49
C PRO A 36 10.32 0.87 10.49
N VAL A 37 9.42 1.77 10.10
CA VAL A 37 8.90 2.82 10.97
C VAL A 37 7.66 2.35 11.73
N ASP A 38 7.37 3.00 12.85
CA ASP A 38 6.20 2.69 13.67
C ASP A 38 4.90 3.02 12.92
N MET A 39 4.17 1.99 12.52
CA MET A 39 2.89 2.13 11.84
C MET A 39 1.79 2.66 12.76
N LYS A 40 1.88 2.41 14.09
CA LYS A 40 0.87 2.86 15.06
C LYS A 40 0.74 4.38 15.12
N SER A 41 1.82 5.10 14.80
CA SER A 41 1.80 6.57 14.74
C SER A 41 1.05 7.14 13.53
N ARG A 42 0.65 6.30 12.57
CA ARG A 42 -0.02 6.70 11.32
C ARG A 42 -1.48 6.29 11.26
N PHE A 43 -1.88 5.28 12.04
CA PHE A 43 -3.20 4.68 11.96
C PHE A 43 -3.99 4.88 13.25
N ALA A 44 -5.28 5.15 13.12
CA ALA A 44 -6.22 5.10 14.24
C ALA A 44 -6.30 3.65 14.80
N THR A 45 -6.59 3.49 16.08
CA THR A 45 -6.78 2.15 16.68
C THR A 45 -7.91 1.37 16.03
N SER A 46 -8.89 2.07 15.48
CA SER A 46 -10.02 1.54 14.71
C SER A 46 -9.73 1.34 13.22
N PHE A 47 -8.47 1.41 12.80
CA PHE A 47 -8.06 1.31 11.39
C PHE A 47 -8.57 0.03 10.72
N TRP A 48 -9.07 0.17 9.49
CA TRP A 48 -9.60 -0.93 8.68
C TRP A 48 -8.97 -0.99 7.28
N PRO A 49 -8.03 -1.92 7.03
CA PRO A 49 -7.58 -2.24 5.69
C PRO A 49 -8.56 -3.21 5.01
N HIS A 50 -9.48 -2.70 4.20
CA HIS A 50 -10.60 -3.46 3.61
C HIS A 50 -10.14 -4.60 2.68
N ASP A 51 -8.96 -4.51 2.10
CA ASP A 51 -8.37 -5.53 1.24
C ASP A 51 -7.74 -6.71 2.03
N LEU A 52 -7.23 -6.44 3.23
CA LEU A 52 -6.60 -7.46 4.10
C LEU A 52 -7.59 -8.09 5.08
N LEU A 53 -8.57 -7.32 5.51
CA LEU A 53 -9.62 -7.74 6.43
C LEU A 53 -11.01 -7.46 5.80
N PRO A 54 -11.41 -8.25 4.78
CA PRO A 54 -12.70 -8.05 4.13
C PRO A 54 -13.85 -8.40 5.09
N GLY A 55 -14.96 -7.68 4.97
CA GLY A 55 -16.16 -7.92 5.77
C GLY A 55 -17.10 -6.73 5.81
N ASP A 56 -18.27 -6.94 6.41
CA ASP A 56 -19.31 -5.91 6.54
C ASP A 56 -19.23 -5.17 7.89
N GLN A 57 -18.39 -5.62 8.79
CA GLN A 57 -18.20 -5.05 10.12
C GLN A 57 -16.75 -4.66 10.34
N ARG A 58 -16.56 -3.52 10.98
CA ARG A 58 -15.22 -3.04 11.35
C ARG A 58 -14.52 -4.07 12.25
N PRO A 59 -13.23 -4.39 11.99
CA PRO A 59 -12.49 -5.33 12.82
C PRO A 59 -12.30 -4.78 14.24
N PRO A 60 -11.96 -5.64 15.21
CA PRO A 60 -11.57 -5.20 16.55
C PRO A 60 -10.44 -4.18 16.53
N GLU A 61 -10.36 -3.35 17.57
CA GLU A 61 -9.28 -2.37 17.71
C GLU A 61 -7.89 -3.03 17.61
N GLY A 62 -7.01 -2.41 16.85
CA GLY A 62 -5.65 -2.88 16.62
C GLY A 62 -5.50 -3.95 15.54
N ALA A 63 -6.53 -4.73 15.23
CA ALA A 63 -6.45 -5.84 14.25
C ALA A 63 -6.06 -5.35 12.84
N GLY A 64 -6.51 -4.16 12.44
CA GLY A 64 -6.15 -3.58 11.15
C GLY A 64 -4.66 -3.21 11.07
N ILE A 65 -4.12 -2.64 12.15
CA ILE A 65 -2.69 -2.30 12.24
C ILE A 65 -1.85 -3.57 12.18
N GLU A 66 -2.23 -4.59 12.95
CA GLU A 66 -1.54 -5.89 12.96
C GLU A 66 -1.54 -6.55 11.57
N ALA A 67 -2.66 -6.53 10.86
CA ALA A 67 -2.75 -7.06 9.49
C ALA A 67 -1.80 -6.33 8.53
N MET A 68 -1.68 -5.00 8.65
CA MET A 68 -0.74 -4.22 7.84
C MET A 68 0.72 -4.50 8.21
N GLU A 69 1.05 -4.65 9.50
CA GLU A 69 2.39 -5.01 9.95
C GLU A 69 2.79 -6.38 9.41
N GLN A 70 1.91 -7.37 9.48
CA GLN A 70 2.14 -8.71 8.91
C GLN A 70 2.32 -8.68 7.39
N PHE A 71 1.51 -7.89 6.67
CA PHE A 71 1.66 -7.73 5.23
C PHE A 71 3.02 -7.13 4.87
N ARG A 72 3.41 -6.02 5.53
CA ARG A 72 4.72 -5.39 5.35
C ARG A 72 5.86 -6.36 5.63
N GLU A 73 5.78 -7.10 6.74
CA GLU A 73 6.82 -8.05 7.13
C GLU A 73 7.00 -9.16 6.08
N ARG A 74 5.92 -9.68 5.50
CA ARG A 74 5.98 -10.68 4.42
C ARG A 74 6.75 -10.15 3.21
N ILE A 75 6.46 -8.92 2.77
CA ILE A 75 7.17 -8.32 1.64
C ILE A 75 8.64 -8.08 1.99
N ASN A 76 8.93 -7.50 3.14
CA ASN A 76 10.29 -7.14 3.54
C ASN A 76 11.17 -8.36 3.86
N SER A 77 10.59 -9.47 4.29
CA SER A 77 11.33 -10.73 4.49
C SER A 77 11.69 -11.43 3.17
N ALA A 78 10.89 -11.20 2.12
CA ALA A 78 11.08 -11.83 0.82
C ALA A 78 11.89 -10.96 -0.17
N CYS A 79 11.85 -9.63 -0.02
CA CYS A 79 12.43 -8.68 -0.96
C CYS A 79 13.41 -7.72 -0.28
N THR A 80 14.57 -7.44 -0.91
CA THR A 80 15.60 -6.58 -0.31
C THR A 80 15.48 -5.12 -0.67
N THR A 81 15.07 -4.80 -1.88
CA THR A 81 15.30 -3.47 -2.41
C THR A 81 14.13 -3.03 -3.26
N VAL A 82 13.63 -1.82 -2.98
CA VAL A 82 12.80 -1.08 -3.92
C VAL A 82 13.73 -0.43 -4.95
N ARG A 83 13.70 -0.90 -6.19
CA ARG A 83 14.49 -0.31 -7.29
C ARG A 83 13.93 0.99 -7.80
N SER A 84 12.61 1.09 -7.81
CA SER A 84 11.90 2.29 -8.24
C SER A 84 10.51 2.35 -7.63
N ALA A 85 10.05 3.56 -7.37
CA ALA A 85 8.69 3.82 -6.91
C ALA A 85 8.14 5.07 -7.59
N THR A 86 6.97 4.97 -8.20
CA THR A 86 6.25 6.09 -8.81
C THR A 86 4.88 6.20 -8.16
N VAL A 87 4.50 7.40 -7.76
CA VAL A 87 3.19 7.74 -7.19
C VAL A 87 2.49 8.69 -8.14
N THR A 88 1.28 8.34 -8.59
CA THR A 88 0.45 9.20 -9.42
C THR A 88 -0.86 9.46 -8.68
N TRP A 89 -1.14 10.73 -8.34
CA TRP A 89 -2.34 11.10 -7.60
C TRP A 89 -3.61 10.79 -8.39
N ILE A 90 -4.61 10.21 -7.70
CA ILE A 90 -5.97 10.05 -8.24
C ILE A 90 -6.73 11.34 -7.94
N GLU A 91 -6.94 12.16 -8.97
CA GLU A 91 -7.55 13.49 -8.87
C GLU A 91 -9.07 13.46 -9.13
N ASP A 92 -9.55 12.41 -9.79
CA ASP A 92 -10.97 12.20 -10.06
C ASP A 92 -11.67 11.66 -8.82
N GLY A 93 -12.57 12.46 -8.26
CA GLY A 93 -13.37 12.10 -7.08
C GLY A 93 -14.26 10.88 -7.32
N ALA A 94 -14.77 10.67 -8.54
CA ALA A 94 -15.56 9.49 -8.88
C ALA A 94 -14.70 8.22 -8.85
N ALA A 95 -13.47 8.29 -9.36
CA ALA A 95 -12.52 7.18 -9.31
C ALA A 95 -12.11 6.85 -7.86
N LEU A 96 -11.86 7.86 -7.01
CA LEU A 96 -11.60 7.66 -5.59
C LEU A 96 -12.77 7.00 -4.87
N SER A 97 -14.00 7.51 -5.09
CA SER A 97 -15.21 6.95 -4.49
C SER A 97 -15.42 5.50 -4.92
N MET A 98 -15.21 5.19 -6.20
CA MET A 98 -15.34 3.84 -6.73
C MET A 98 -14.32 2.87 -6.12
N LEU A 99 -13.06 3.29 -5.99
CA LEU A 99 -12.02 2.50 -5.33
C LEU A 99 -12.35 2.25 -3.86
N ALA A 100 -12.93 3.23 -3.18
CA ALA A 100 -13.29 3.19 -1.77
C ALA A 100 -14.72 2.69 -1.49
N GLY A 101 -15.30 1.90 -2.39
CA GLY A 101 -16.61 1.27 -2.18
C GLY A 101 -17.78 2.24 -2.02
N GLY A 102 -17.73 3.42 -2.61
CA GLY A 102 -18.78 4.44 -2.56
C GLY A 102 -18.58 5.49 -1.44
N ALA A 103 -17.44 5.52 -0.76
CA ALA A 103 -17.14 6.54 0.24
C ALA A 103 -17.08 7.95 -0.36
N ASP A 104 -17.37 8.98 0.44
CA ASP A 104 -17.33 10.38 0.00
C ASP A 104 -15.90 10.77 -0.40
N PRO A 105 -15.66 11.19 -1.64
CA PRO A 105 -14.32 11.51 -2.12
C PRO A 105 -13.69 12.71 -1.40
N ARG A 106 -14.50 13.55 -0.73
CA ARG A 106 -14.00 14.69 0.06
C ARG A 106 -13.20 14.24 1.28
N ASP A 107 -13.48 13.04 1.80
CA ASP A 107 -12.80 12.46 2.97
C ASP A 107 -11.58 11.62 2.58
N LEU A 108 -11.36 11.44 1.28
CA LEU A 108 -10.36 10.55 0.74
C LEU A 108 -9.13 11.29 0.19
N VAL A 109 -8.02 10.57 0.15
CA VAL A 109 -6.88 10.82 -0.71
C VAL A 109 -6.40 9.49 -1.26
N GLY A 110 -5.93 9.47 -2.50
CA GLY A 110 -5.45 8.22 -3.11
C GLY A 110 -4.49 8.45 -4.25
N ALA A 111 -3.76 7.38 -4.56
CA ALA A 111 -2.80 7.35 -5.65
C ALA A 111 -2.73 5.97 -6.28
N SER A 112 -2.41 5.95 -7.58
CA SER A 112 -1.90 4.76 -8.25
C SER A 112 -0.39 4.73 -8.13
N MET A 113 0.14 3.56 -7.79
CA MET A 113 1.57 3.38 -7.51
C MET A 113 2.13 2.24 -8.35
N VAL A 114 3.36 2.41 -8.80
CA VAL A 114 4.16 1.34 -9.39
C VAL A 114 5.42 1.21 -8.54
N VAL A 115 5.58 0.08 -7.86
CA VAL A 115 6.73 -0.20 -7.02
C VAL A 115 7.42 -1.45 -7.53
N THR A 116 8.73 -1.37 -7.79
CA THR A 116 9.54 -2.49 -8.24
C THR A 116 10.46 -2.96 -7.11
N TYR A 117 10.26 -4.20 -6.67
CA TYR A 117 11.10 -4.89 -5.69
C TYR A 117 12.02 -5.89 -6.37
N VAL A 118 13.06 -6.34 -5.67
CA VAL A 118 13.84 -7.54 -6.02
C VAL A 118 13.45 -8.67 -5.07
N HIS A 119 12.96 -9.80 -5.61
CA HIS A 119 12.61 -10.98 -4.82
C HIS A 119 13.87 -11.85 -4.62
N ASP A 120 14.64 -11.57 -3.57
CA ASP A 120 16.00 -12.13 -3.39
C ASP A 120 16.34 -12.56 -1.95
N ARG A 121 15.49 -12.30 -0.95
CA ARG A 121 15.80 -12.62 0.45
C ARG A 121 15.27 -13.96 0.90
N GLY A 122 14.01 -14.22 0.66
CA GLY A 122 13.35 -15.38 1.21
C GLY A 122 12.09 -15.76 0.47
N PRO A 123 11.46 -16.87 0.89
CA PRO A 123 10.24 -17.33 0.25
C PRO A 123 9.10 -16.32 0.46
N LEU A 124 8.27 -16.16 -0.56
CA LEU A 124 7.08 -15.29 -0.54
C LEU A 124 5.81 -16.15 -0.60
N VAL A 125 4.90 -15.91 0.34
CA VAL A 125 3.54 -16.46 0.33
C VAL A 125 2.57 -15.30 0.22
N LEU A 126 1.75 -15.29 -0.83
CA LEU A 126 0.75 -14.24 -1.04
C LEU A 126 -0.51 -14.51 -0.21
N PRO A 127 -1.25 -13.47 0.22
CA PRO A 127 -2.52 -13.63 0.90
C PRO A 127 -3.50 -14.52 0.11
N GLY A 128 -4.18 -15.43 0.81
CA GLY A 128 -5.14 -16.34 0.20
C GLY A 128 -4.55 -17.50 -0.60
N SER A 129 -3.23 -17.74 -0.50
CA SER A 129 -2.53 -18.85 -1.16
C SER A 129 -1.66 -19.61 -0.17
N ASP A 130 -1.61 -20.94 -0.32
CA ASP A 130 -0.67 -21.81 0.39
C ASP A 130 0.63 -22.01 -0.42
N ARG A 131 0.72 -21.43 -1.62
CA ARG A 131 1.87 -21.60 -2.49
C ARG A 131 3.03 -20.76 -2.00
N VAL A 132 4.20 -21.41 -1.89
CA VAL A 132 5.48 -20.79 -1.54
C VAL A 132 6.25 -20.51 -2.83
N TYR A 133 6.71 -19.29 -3.00
CA TYR A 133 7.59 -18.88 -4.12
C TYR A 133 8.99 -18.62 -3.59
N GLU A 134 9.95 -19.41 -4.06
CA GLU A 134 11.35 -19.24 -3.70
C GLU A 134 11.97 -17.99 -4.34
N PRO A 135 12.95 -17.35 -3.69
CA PRO A 135 13.58 -16.14 -4.21
C PRO A 135 14.30 -16.42 -5.54
N THR A 136 14.11 -15.55 -6.52
CA THR A 136 14.68 -15.69 -7.87
C THR A 136 15.71 -14.62 -8.20
N GLY A 137 15.89 -13.61 -7.37
CA GLY A 137 16.72 -12.45 -7.66
C GLY A 137 16.16 -11.54 -8.76
N LYS A 138 14.92 -11.78 -9.21
CA LYS A 138 14.27 -11.04 -10.29
C LYS A 138 13.34 -9.95 -9.76
N ASP A 139 13.02 -9.02 -10.64
CA ASP A 139 12.10 -7.94 -10.33
C ASP A 139 10.67 -8.45 -10.13
N LEU A 140 10.00 -7.90 -9.14
CA LEU A 140 8.59 -8.05 -8.84
C LEU A 140 7.94 -6.67 -8.87
N VAL A 141 7.07 -6.44 -9.83
CA VAL A 141 6.42 -5.14 -10.04
C VAL A 141 5.02 -5.15 -9.42
N LEU A 142 4.82 -4.33 -8.40
CA LEU A 142 3.52 -4.09 -7.79
C LEU A 142 2.86 -2.87 -8.44
N ASN A 143 1.73 -3.12 -9.10
CA ASN A 143 0.82 -2.07 -9.54
C ASN A 143 -0.34 -2.03 -8.53
N VAL A 144 -0.45 -0.95 -7.80
CA VAL A 144 -1.46 -0.81 -6.76
C VAL A 144 -2.11 0.56 -6.81
N SER A 145 -3.41 0.61 -6.55
CA SER A 145 -4.13 1.87 -6.36
C SER A 145 -4.70 1.86 -4.95
N ASP A 146 -4.23 2.77 -4.12
CA ASP A 146 -4.70 2.91 -2.75
C ASP A 146 -5.53 4.19 -2.59
N ALA A 147 -6.60 4.08 -1.81
CA ALA A 147 -7.32 5.21 -1.25
C ALA A 147 -7.37 5.07 0.28
N VAL A 148 -7.17 6.17 0.99
CA VAL A 148 -7.25 6.20 2.45
C VAL A 148 -8.21 7.29 2.92
N ARG A 149 -8.91 7.02 4.03
CA ARG A 149 -9.65 8.03 4.78
C ARG A 149 -8.79 8.52 5.94
N ILE A 150 -8.80 9.83 6.14
CA ILE A 150 -8.03 10.50 7.19
C ILE A 150 -9.02 11.26 8.08
N ASP A 151 -8.91 11.08 9.39
CA ASP A 151 -9.71 11.79 10.37
C ASP A 151 -9.20 13.22 10.66
N SER A 152 -9.89 13.93 11.56
CA SER A 152 -9.53 15.30 11.98
C SER A 152 -8.16 15.37 12.64
N ASP A 153 -7.72 14.31 13.31
CA ASP A 153 -6.45 14.24 14.03
C ASP A 153 -5.28 13.89 13.10
N GLY A 154 -5.59 13.58 11.82
CA GLY A 154 -4.60 13.22 10.81
C GLY A 154 -4.23 11.74 10.82
N MET A 155 -5.03 10.91 11.49
CA MET A 155 -4.83 9.46 11.51
C MET A 155 -5.59 8.79 10.36
N ILE A 156 -5.01 7.75 9.78
CA ILE A 156 -5.68 6.95 8.76
C ILE A 156 -6.64 5.98 9.44
N THR A 157 -7.93 6.06 9.08
CA THR A 157 -8.99 5.22 9.64
C THR A 157 -9.40 4.07 8.74
N ASP A 158 -9.27 4.22 7.44
CA ASP A 158 -9.65 3.21 6.46
C ASP A 158 -8.67 3.22 5.30
N ARG A 159 -8.44 2.05 4.71
CA ARG A 159 -7.66 1.86 3.48
C ARG A 159 -8.39 0.89 2.55
N TRP A 160 -8.47 1.27 1.29
CA TRP A 160 -8.89 0.41 0.18
C TRP A 160 -7.73 0.27 -0.79
N SER A 161 -7.42 -0.96 -1.17
CA SER A 161 -6.31 -1.25 -2.08
C SER A 161 -6.78 -2.06 -3.28
N GLY A 162 -6.40 -1.61 -4.46
CA GLY A 162 -6.61 -2.30 -5.73
C GLY A 162 -5.37 -3.10 -6.16
N LEU A 163 -4.72 -3.82 -5.24
CA LEU A 163 -3.62 -4.72 -5.57
C LEU A 163 -4.12 -6.00 -6.23
N SER A 164 -3.60 -6.33 -7.41
CA SER A 164 -3.91 -7.58 -8.09
C SER A 164 -2.98 -8.72 -7.65
N PHE A 165 -3.42 -9.53 -6.69
CA PHE A 165 -2.69 -10.74 -6.30
C PHE A 165 -2.56 -11.75 -7.43
N ALA A 166 -3.55 -11.84 -8.33
CA ALA A 166 -3.48 -12.72 -9.51
C ALA A 166 -2.30 -12.33 -10.42
N HIS A 167 -2.06 -11.04 -10.61
CA HIS A 167 -0.92 -10.55 -11.39
C HIS A 167 0.43 -10.86 -10.70
N LEU A 168 0.49 -10.73 -9.37
CA LEU A 168 1.68 -11.10 -8.61
C LEU A 168 1.96 -12.60 -8.69
N HIS A 169 0.95 -13.45 -8.55
CA HIS A 169 1.08 -14.88 -8.76
C HIS A 169 1.66 -15.20 -10.14
N TRP A 170 1.11 -14.60 -11.18
CA TRP A 170 1.59 -14.78 -12.55
C TRP A 170 3.07 -14.37 -12.70
N GLN A 171 3.48 -13.20 -12.18
CA GLN A 171 4.88 -12.77 -12.22
C GLN A 171 5.82 -13.75 -11.52
N LEU A 172 5.44 -14.20 -10.31
CA LEU A 172 6.24 -15.14 -9.53
C LEU A 172 6.37 -16.49 -10.23
N GLU A 173 5.32 -16.97 -10.90
CA GLU A 173 5.38 -18.18 -11.74
C GLU A 173 6.31 -18.01 -12.94
N GLN A 174 6.22 -16.90 -13.67
CA GLN A 174 7.15 -16.63 -14.78
C GLN A 174 8.59 -16.51 -14.30
N ASN A 175 8.81 -15.86 -13.15
CA ASN A 175 10.15 -15.72 -12.57
C ASN A 175 10.77 -17.06 -12.16
N ALA A 176 9.98 -18.03 -11.74
CA ALA A 176 10.45 -19.35 -11.35
C ALA A 176 10.81 -20.28 -12.51
N THR A 177 10.30 -19.98 -13.73
CA THR A 177 10.50 -20.84 -14.93
C THR A 177 11.66 -20.40 -15.84
N LEU A 178 12.24 -19.25 -15.59
CA LEU A 178 13.35 -18.66 -16.35
C LEU A 178 14.68 -18.75 -15.58
#